data_03f1425617e7832007674010e141cb8a
#
_entry.id   03f1425617e7832007674010e141cb8a
#
_cell.length_a   1.000
_cell.length_b   1.000
_cell.length_c   1.000
_cell.angle_alpha   90.00
_cell.angle_beta   90.00
_cell.angle_gamma   90.00
#
_symmetry.space_group_name_H-M   'P 1'
#
loop_
_entity.id
_entity.type
_entity.pdbx_description
1 polymer ?
#
loop_
_entity_poly.entity_id
_entity_poly.type
_entity_poly.pdbx_seq_one_letter_code
_entity_poly.pdbx_strand_id
1 'polypeptide(L)'
;MLLRYLKKIFYNSVAELRFPSGDANLCTSSLYYDALISAAYLAKELGKGNNVANTYRKQASTLRKNIETYFGSTVEGYSTYAYYKGNDVLRSWICIPLTMGIDERKEGTIQALFSPRLWTENGLLTQAGSETFWDRSTLYALRGVYAAGETEKATEYLQRYSKTRLLGEHVPYAIEAWPEGEQRHLSAESGLYGRIITEGLFGIRPIGFKSFTLTPRLPQKWNQMALHHVRAFGADFDLMIQRQGAGKLQVIMTTSQGKKKVYNLKEGKTITINLK
;
A
#
# COMPACT_ATOMS: atom_id res chain seq x y z
N MET A 1 6.08 -10.69 -24.37
CA MET A 1 7.22 -9.76 -24.44
C MET A 1 7.32 -8.84 -23.24
N LEU A 2 6.25 -8.12 -22.86
CA LEU A 2 6.22 -7.20 -21.70
C LEU A 2 6.57 -7.88 -20.36
N LEU A 3 6.05 -9.07 -20.09
CA LEU A 3 6.33 -9.83 -18.86
C LEU A 3 7.80 -10.29 -18.74
N ARG A 4 8.43 -10.64 -19.88
CA ARG A 4 9.88 -10.95 -19.90
C ARG A 4 10.72 -9.71 -19.66
N TYR A 5 10.25 -8.55 -20.13
CA TYR A 5 10.93 -7.27 -19.96
C TYR A 5 10.80 -6.78 -18.52
N LEU A 6 9.58 -6.85 -17.94
CA LEU A 6 9.34 -6.54 -16.53
C LEU A 6 10.12 -7.48 -15.60
N LYS A 7 10.15 -8.80 -15.86
CA LYS A 7 11.00 -9.73 -15.12
C LYS A 7 12.48 -9.32 -15.16
N LYS A 8 12.99 -8.89 -16.31
CA LYS A 8 14.39 -8.51 -16.48
C LYS A 8 14.72 -7.18 -15.81
N ILE A 9 13.82 -6.19 -15.87
CA ILE A 9 13.99 -4.89 -15.20
C ILE A 9 13.95 -5.08 -13.68
N PHE A 10 12.96 -5.81 -13.15
CA PHE A 10 12.85 -6.06 -11.70
C PHE A 10 14.00 -6.93 -11.17
N TYR A 11 14.46 -7.89 -11.95
CA TYR A 11 15.58 -8.75 -11.55
C TYR A 11 16.90 -7.99 -11.51
N ASN A 12 17.19 -7.14 -12.49
CA ASN A 12 18.44 -6.40 -12.57
C ASN A 12 18.48 -5.17 -11.66
N SER A 13 17.37 -4.45 -11.48
CA SER A 13 17.37 -3.23 -10.64
C SER A 13 17.45 -3.50 -9.14
N VAL A 14 17.10 -4.69 -8.69
CA VAL A 14 17.15 -5.08 -7.27
C VAL A 14 18.39 -5.89 -6.92
N ALA A 15 19.01 -6.58 -7.89
CA ALA A 15 20.22 -7.37 -7.68
C ALA A 15 21.48 -6.51 -7.42
N GLU A 16 21.48 -5.26 -7.88
CA GLU A 16 22.64 -4.36 -7.72
C GLU A 16 22.63 -3.56 -6.40
N LEU A 17 21.52 -3.54 -5.68
CA LEU A 17 21.41 -2.84 -4.40
C LEU A 17 21.85 -3.75 -3.24
N ARG A 18 23.16 -3.82 -2.97
CA ARG A 18 23.88 -4.18 -1.71
C ARG A 18 23.22 -5.16 -0.71
N PHE A 19 22.15 -5.86 -1.07
CA PHE A 19 21.49 -6.83 -0.21
C PHE A 19 21.71 -8.25 -0.74
N PRO A 20 22.23 -9.16 0.08
CA PRO A 20 22.24 -10.56 -0.28
C PRO A 20 20.77 -10.98 -0.50
N SER A 21 20.41 -11.18 -1.73
CA SER A 21 19.04 -11.50 -2.13
C SER A 21 19.02 -12.93 -2.61
N GLY A 22 19.37 -13.93 -1.99
CA GLY A 22 19.20 -15.32 -2.45
C GLY A 22 18.50 -15.44 -3.83
N ASP A 23 17.80 -16.54 -4.06
CA ASP A 23 17.06 -16.76 -5.33
C ASP A 23 15.81 -15.87 -5.49
N ALA A 24 15.33 -15.27 -4.41
CA ALA A 24 14.16 -14.39 -4.40
C ALA A 24 14.17 -13.42 -3.20
N ASN A 25 13.51 -12.28 -3.34
CA ASN A 25 13.24 -11.38 -2.24
C ASN A 25 11.74 -11.04 -2.10
N LEU A 26 11.34 -10.74 -0.87
CA LEU A 26 9.96 -10.49 -0.47
C LEU A 26 9.32 -9.33 -1.24
N CYS A 27 10.04 -8.21 -1.39
CA CYS A 27 9.50 -7.01 -2.06
C CYS A 27 9.15 -7.31 -3.50
N THR A 28 10.12 -7.81 -4.28
CA THR A 28 9.91 -8.09 -5.71
C THR A 28 8.79 -9.11 -5.91
N SER A 29 8.72 -10.15 -5.07
CA SER A 29 7.68 -11.16 -5.15
C SER A 29 6.30 -10.60 -4.84
N SER A 30 6.18 -9.74 -3.82
CA SER A 30 4.90 -9.12 -3.45
C SER A 30 4.44 -8.09 -4.48
N LEU A 31 5.35 -7.26 -5.02
CA LEU A 31 5.05 -6.33 -6.11
C LEU A 31 4.64 -7.07 -7.39
N TYR A 32 5.27 -8.20 -7.68
CA TYR A 32 4.91 -9.02 -8.84
C TYR A 32 3.51 -9.63 -8.68
N TYR A 33 3.13 -10.04 -7.46
CA TYR A 33 1.76 -10.46 -7.18
C TYR A 33 0.75 -9.37 -7.55
N ASP A 34 0.95 -8.13 -7.09
CA ASP A 34 0.03 -7.02 -7.40
C ASP A 34 0.03 -6.66 -8.89
N ALA A 35 1.19 -6.75 -9.55
CA ALA A 35 1.31 -6.57 -11.00
C ALA A 35 0.48 -7.62 -11.79
N LEU A 36 0.44 -8.87 -11.33
CA LEU A 36 -0.39 -9.92 -11.95
C LEU A 36 -1.89 -9.64 -11.78
N ILE A 37 -2.32 -9.16 -10.62
CA ILE A 37 -3.71 -8.74 -10.37
C ILE A 37 -4.08 -7.57 -11.30
N SER A 38 -3.22 -6.57 -11.39
CA SER A 38 -3.41 -5.42 -12.28
C SER A 38 -3.43 -5.82 -13.76
N ALA A 39 -2.54 -6.75 -14.18
CA ALA A 39 -2.52 -7.30 -15.53
C ALA A 39 -3.81 -8.05 -15.89
N ALA A 40 -4.44 -8.74 -14.93
CA ALA A 40 -5.73 -9.40 -15.16
C ALA A 40 -6.84 -8.38 -15.45
N TYR A 41 -6.88 -7.25 -14.75
CA TYR A 41 -7.82 -6.17 -15.04
C TYR A 41 -7.56 -5.53 -16.40
N LEU A 42 -6.31 -5.18 -16.68
CA LEU A 42 -5.92 -4.60 -17.96
C LEU A 42 -6.20 -5.52 -19.15
N ALA A 43 -5.97 -6.82 -19.02
CA ALA A 43 -6.29 -7.79 -20.07
C ALA A 43 -7.78 -7.78 -20.40
N LYS A 44 -8.65 -7.65 -19.40
CA LYS A 44 -10.10 -7.53 -19.58
C LYS A 44 -10.46 -6.22 -20.29
N GLU A 45 -9.96 -5.09 -19.80
CA GLU A 45 -10.22 -3.75 -20.36
C GLU A 45 -9.73 -3.61 -21.81
N LEU A 46 -8.63 -4.27 -22.15
CA LEU A 46 -8.06 -4.27 -23.49
C LEU A 46 -8.62 -5.36 -24.41
N GLY A 47 -9.69 -6.05 -24.01
CA GLY A 47 -10.33 -7.08 -24.82
C GLY A 47 -9.45 -8.30 -25.15
N LYS A 48 -8.43 -8.61 -24.31
CA LYS A 48 -7.51 -9.74 -24.55
C LYS A 48 -8.13 -11.12 -24.25
N GLY A 49 -9.39 -11.13 -23.87
CA GLY A 49 -10.16 -12.34 -23.56
C GLY A 49 -10.03 -12.80 -22.11
N ASN A 50 -11.07 -13.50 -21.65
CA ASN A 50 -11.16 -13.98 -20.27
C ASN A 50 -10.05 -14.99 -19.92
N ASN A 51 -9.59 -15.80 -20.88
CA ASN A 51 -8.55 -16.78 -20.66
C ASN A 51 -7.23 -16.11 -20.22
N VAL A 52 -6.86 -14.99 -20.84
CA VAL A 52 -5.64 -14.24 -20.48
C VAL A 52 -5.77 -13.66 -19.06
N ALA A 53 -6.90 -13.02 -18.77
CA ALA A 53 -7.16 -12.49 -17.43
C ALA A 53 -7.15 -13.58 -16.33
N ASN A 54 -7.76 -14.73 -16.61
CA ASN A 54 -7.80 -15.87 -15.69
C ASN A 54 -6.40 -16.49 -15.48
N THR A 55 -5.57 -16.54 -16.53
CA THR A 55 -4.17 -16.98 -16.41
C THR A 55 -3.39 -16.09 -15.42
N TYR A 56 -3.51 -14.78 -15.53
CA TYR A 56 -2.87 -13.86 -14.58
C TYR A 56 -3.38 -14.04 -13.14
N ARG A 57 -4.71 -14.21 -12.96
CA ARG A 57 -5.28 -14.47 -11.62
C ARG A 57 -4.78 -15.78 -11.02
N LYS A 58 -4.68 -16.85 -11.83
CA LYS A 58 -4.12 -18.13 -11.39
C LYS A 58 -2.65 -18.00 -10.99
N GLN A 59 -1.86 -17.30 -11.79
CA GLN A 59 -0.45 -17.03 -11.46
C GLN A 59 -0.33 -16.21 -10.17
N ALA A 60 -1.16 -15.18 -9.98
CA ALA A 60 -1.19 -14.39 -8.76
C ALA A 60 -1.52 -15.27 -7.54
N SER A 61 -2.56 -16.11 -7.63
CA SER A 61 -2.95 -17.02 -6.55
C SER A 61 -1.84 -18.00 -6.18
N THR A 62 -1.15 -18.57 -7.17
CA THR A 62 0.00 -19.45 -6.95
C THR A 62 1.15 -18.69 -6.29
N LEU A 63 1.45 -17.49 -6.78
CA LEU A 63 2.54 -16.66 -6.23
C LEU A 63 2.25 -16.25 -4.78
N ARG A 64 1.01 -15.90 -4.42
CA ARG A 64 0.62 -15.60 -3.05
C ARG A 64 0.92 -16.77 -2.09
N LYS A 65 0.58 -17.99 -2.48
CA LYS A 65 0.91 -19.21 -1.72
C LYS A 65 2.42 -19.42 -1.60
N ASN A 66 3.15 -19.19 -2.69
CA ASN A 66 4.61 -19.32 -2.69
C ASN A 66 5.27 -18.27 -1.80
N ILE A 67 4.75 -17.04 -1.76
CA ILE A 67 5.23 -16.00 -0.84
C ILE A 67 5.09 -16.44 0.61
N GLU A 68 3.93 -16.98 0.99
CA GLU A 68 3.70 -17.48 2.33
C GLU A 68 4.63 -18.65 2.67
N THR A 69 4.78 -19.63 1.76
CA THR A 69 5.60 -20.81 1.99
C THR A 69 7.09 -20.49 2.04
N TYR A 70 7.58 -19.56 1.22
CA TYR A 70 9.00 -19.28 1.07
C TYR A 70 9.52 -18.24 2.06
N PHE A 71 8.73 -17.17 2.32
CA PHE A 71 9.15 -16.05 3.16
C PHE A 71 8.49 -16.05 4.53
N GLY A 72 7.35 -16.73 4.71
CA GLY A 72 6.67 -16.83 6.01
C GLY A 72 7.60 -17.42 7.06
N SER A 73 7.83 -16.67 8.15
CA SER A 73 8.82 -17.00 9.17
C SER A 73 8.49 -16.36 10.51
N THR A 74 9.26 -16.74 11.52
CA THR A 74 9.37 -15.98 12.77
C THR A 74 10.72 -15.28 12.76
N VAL A 75 10.70 -13.95 12.77
CA VAL A 75 11.90 -13.11 12.77
C VAL A 75 11.91 -12.30 14.05
N GLU A 76 12.96 -12.37 14.84
CA GLU A 76 13.10 -11.72 16.16
C GLU A 76 11.85 -11.91 17.06
N GLY A 77 11.22 -13.10 17.02
CA GLY A 77 10.04 -13.44 17.82
C GLY A 77 8.69 -13.04 17.21
N TYR A 78 8.65 -12.34 16.08
CA TYR A 78 7.42 -11.95 15.41
C TYR A 78 7.06 -12.90 14.28
N SER A 79 5.81 -13.38 14.23
CA SER A 79 5.29 -14.20 13.13
C SER A 79 5.04 -13.30 11.91
N THR A 80 6.05 -13.13 11.08
CA THR A 80 6.06 -12.21 9.93
C THR A 80 6.72 -12.85 8.71
N TYR A 81 7.44 -12.10 7.93
CA TYR A 81 8.16 -12.56 6.75
C TYR A 81 9.67 -12.32 6.89
N ALA A 82 10.46 -13.28 6.47
CA ALA A 82 11.87 -13.06 6.17
C ALA A 82 11.99 -12.27 4.85
N TYR A 83 12.91 -11.32 4.78
CA TYR A 83 13.11 -10.52 3.55
C TYR A 83 13.68 -11.37 2.40
N TYR A 84 14.53 -12.32 2.72
CA TYR A 84 15.04 -13.38 1.86
C TYR A 84 15.23 -14.65 2.70
N LYS A 85 15.43 -15.80 2.08
CA LYS A 85 15.62 -17.07 2.79
C LYS A 85 16.85 -17.02 3.70
N GLY A 86 16.64 -17.26 5.00
CA GLY A 86 17.69 -17.19 6.02
C GLY A 86 17.91 -15.81 6.63
N ASN A 87 17.10 -14.80 6.28
CA ASN A 87 17.14 -13.51 6.95
C ASN A 87 16.51 -13.61 8.36
N ASP A 88 17.29 -13.28 9.37
CA ASP A 88 16.96 -13.35 10.79
C ASP A 88 16.80 -11.98 11.47
N VAL A 89 17.02 -10.90 10.72
CA VAL A 89 16.91 -9.51 11.20
C VAL A 89 15.64 -8.86 10.64
N LEU A 90 14.86 -8.19 11.48
CA LEU A 90 13.69 -7.44 11.04
C LEU A 90 14.08 -6.33 10.07
N ARG A 91 13.35 -6.22 8.98
CA ARG A 91 13.47 -5.17 7.97
C ARG A 91 12.14 -4.48 7.74
N SER A 92 12.15 -3.19 7.51
CA SER A 92 10.92 -2.42 7.23
C SER A 92 10.12 -2.95 6.03
N TRP A 93 10.79 -3.59 5.08
CA TRP A 93 10.19 -4.14 3.87
C TRP A 93 9.22 -5.30 4.07
N ILE A 94 9.10 -5.84 5.29
CA ILE A 94 8.01 -6.77 5.64
C ILE A 94 6.61 -6.12 5.50
N CYS A 95 6.55 -4.80 5.36
CA CYS A 95 5.30 -4.06 5.09
C CYS A 95 4.73 -4.31 3.68
N ILE A 96 5.55 -4.70 2.70
CA ILE A 96 5.11 -4.78 1.30
C ILE A 96 4.01 -5.82 1.07
N PRO A 97 4.03 -7.02 1.65
CA PRO A 97 2.90 -7.93 1.58
C PRO A 97 1.56 -7.28 1.99
N LEU A 98 1.50 -6.62 3.15
CA LEU A 98 0.29 -5.91 3.61
C LEU A 98 -0.16 -4.87 2.58
N THR A 99 0.77 -4.11 2.03
CA THR A 99 0.50 -3.05 1.05
C THR A 99 -0.07 -3.62 -0.24
N MET A 100 0.29 -4.83 -0.61
CA MET A 100 -0.22 -5.56 -1.78
C MET A 100 -1.46 -6.42 -1.47
N GLY A 101 -1.98 -6.38 -0.24
CA GLY A 101 -3.16 -7.14 0.18
C GLY A 101 -2.87 -8.61 0.47
N ILE A 102 -1.63 -8.95 0.83
CA ILE A 102 -1.21 -10.25 1.33
C ILE A 102 -1.21 -10.15 2.85
N ASP A 103 -2.17 -10.76 3.52
CA ASP A 103 -2.53 -10.51 4.91
C ASP A 103 -2.44 -11.76 5.82
N GLU A 104 -1.87 -12.85 5.33
CA GLU A 104 -1.75 -14.12 6.08
C GLU A 104 -1.00 -13.95 7.42
N ARG A 105 -0.06 -13.02 7.49
CA ARG A 105 0.75 -12.72 8.69
C ARG A 105 0.57 -11.29 9.19
N LYS A 106 -0.61 -10.71 8.98
CA LYS A 106 -0.84 -9.28 9.24
C LYS A 106 -0.60 -8.89 10.70
N GLU A 107 -1.07 -9.68 11.67
CA GLU A 107 -0.94 -9.36 13.09
C GLU A 107 0.52 -9.28 13.53
N GLY A 108 1.32 -10.29 13.26
CA GLY A 108 2.73 -10.32 13.62
C GLY A 108 3.56 -9.31 12.83
N THR A 109 3.21 -9.08 11.57
CA THR A 109 3.87 -8.05 10.75
C THR A 109 3.60 -6.64 11.29
N ILE A 110 2.36 -6.32 11.68
CA ILE A 110 2.01 -5.04 12.27
C ILE A 110 2.70 -4.87 13.63
N GLN A 111 2.73 -5.92 14.46
CA GLN A 111 3.46 -5.89 15.73
C GLN A 111 4.96 -5.62 15.52
N ALA A 112 5.58 -6.29 14.55
CA ALA A 112 6.99 -6.09 14.21
C ALA A 112 7.27 -4.66 13.71
N LEU A 113 6.46 -4.13 12.78
CA LEU A 113 6.62 -2.80 12.21
C LEU A 113 6.56 -1.68 13.26
N PHE A 114 5.65 -1.81 14.25
CA PHE A 114 5.47 -0.80 15.30
C PHE A 114 6.19 -1.16 16.61
N SER A 115 7.06 -2.16 16.59
CA SER A 115 7.91 -2.47 17.72
C SER A 115 9.06 -1.46 17.85
N PRO A 116 9.68 -1.31 19.04
CA PRO A 116 10.86 -0.50 19.23
C PRO A 116 12.08 -0.94 18.39
N ARG A 117 12.00 -2.12 17.78
CA ARG A 117 13.04 -2.64 16.88
C ARG A 117 13.06 -1.93 15.53
N LEU A 118 11.89 -1.47 15.04
CA LEU A 118 11.75 -0.84 13.73
C LEU A 118 11.18 0.58 13.80
N TRP A 119 10.19 0.83 14.67
CA TRP A 119 9.56 2.14 14.73
C TRP A 119 10.24 3.05 15.73
N THR A 120 10.54 4.26 15.28
CA THR A 120 11.06 5.36 16.10
C THR A 120 10.23 6.62 15.89
N GLU A 121 10.60 7.72 16.53
CA GLU A 121 9.92 9.01 16.34
C GLU A 121 10.00 9.54 14.90
N ASN A 122 11.04 9.17 14.14
CA ASN A 122 11.25 9.59 12.74
C ASN A 122 10.65 8.63 11.70
N GLY A 123 9.96 7.58 12.11
CA GLY A 123 9.39 6.57 11.23
C GLY A 123 10.11 5.22 11.32
N LEU A 124 10.08 4.44 10.24
CA LEU A 124 10.66 3.10 10.20
C LEU A 124 12.15 3.13 9.87
N LEU A 125 12.95 2.45 10.69
CA LEU A 125 14.31 2.07 10.36
C LEU A 125 14.32 1.14 9.13
N THR A 126 15.38 1.20 8.34
CA THR A 126 15.57 0.26 7.20
C THR A 126 15.61 -1.18 7.66
N GLN A 127 16.25 -1.41 8.80
CA GLN A 127 16.32 -2.69 9.51
C GLN A 127 16.56 -2.48 11.00
N ALA A 128 16.27 -3.47 11.80
CA ALA A 128 16.58 -3.45 13.23
C ALA A 128 18.07 -3.28 13.46
N GLY A 129 18.41 -2.34 14.36
CA GLY A 129 19.82 -2.00 14.66
C GLY A 129 20.48 -1.04 13.68
N SER A 130 19.79 -0.54 12.65
CA SER A 130 20.28 0.55 11.81
C SER A 130 19.96 1.92 12.41
N GLU A 131 20.59 2.97 11.90
CA GLU A 131 20.30 4.37 12.27
C GLU A 131 19.57 5.12 11.13
N THR A 132 19.34 4.44 10.01
CA THR A 132 18.74 5.04 8.82
C THR A 132 17.24 4.78 8.79
N PHE A 133 16.45 5.83 8.65
CA PHE A 133 15.02 5.81 8.45
C PHE A 133 14.71 5.94 6.96
N TRP A 134 13.72 5.24 6.48
CA TRP A 134 13.25 5.39 5.13
C TRP A 134 11.82 5.90 5.11
N ASP A 135 11.63 7.09 4.57
CA ASP A 135 10.29 7.64 4.31
C ASP A 135 9.52 6.71 3.38
N ARG A 136 10.18 6.17 2.36
CA ARG A 136 9.59 5.20 1.44
C ARG A 136 8.96 4.01 2.17
N SER A 137 9.72 3.32 3.02
CA SER A 137 9.19 2.14 3.73
C SER A 137 8.13 2.53 4.77
N THR A 138 8.29 3.68 5.44
CA THR A 138 7.29 4.22 6.37
C THR A 138 5.95 4.47 5.66
N LEU A 139 5.98 5.10 4.49
CA LEU A 139 4.80 5.42 3.70
C LEU A 139 4.13 4.16 3.13
N TYR A 140 4.91 3.18 2.67
CA TYR A 140 4.37 1.87 2.29
C TYR A 140 3.73 1.15 3.47
N ALA A 141 4.38 1.15 4.64
CA ALA A 141 3.85 0.51 5.84
C ALA A 141 2.52 1.11 6.27
N LEU A 142 2.42 2.43 6.37
CA LEU A 142 1.18 3.11 6.74
C LEU A 142 0.04 2.79 5.77
N ARG A 143 0.31 2.77 4.46
CA ARG A 143 -0.68 2.35 3.46
C ARG A 143 -1.12 0.90 3.67
N GLY A 144 -0.18 0.00 3.93
CA GLY A 144 -0.45 -1.42 4.19
C GLY A 144 -1.26 -1.64 5.48
N VAL A 145 -0.96 -0.88 6.53
CA VAL A 145 -1.67 -0.94 7.81
C VAL A 145 -3.13 -0.47 7.66
N TYR A 146 -3.38 0.60 6.88
CA TYR A 146 -4.74 0.95 6.48
C TYR A 146 -5.41 -0.19 5.70
N ALA A 147 -4.72 -0.77 4.72
CA ALA A 147 -5.26 -1.88 3.92
C ALA A 147 -5.62 -3.09 4.78
N ALA A 148 -4.85 -3.37 5.83
CA ALA A 148 -5.11 -4.43 6.81
C ALA A 148 -6.29 -4.13 7.76
N GLY A 149 -6.87 -2.92 7.71
CA GLY A 149 -8.02 -2.51 8.53
C GLY A 149 -7.67 -1.83 9.85
N GLU A 150 -6.39 -1.61 10.14
CA GLU A 150 -5.91 -0.97 11.38
C GLU A 150 -5.95 0.57 11.26
N THR A 151 -7.15 1.11 11.01
CA THR A 151 -7.38 2.52 10.69
C THR A 151 -6.86 3.47 11.76
N GLU A 152 -7.15 3.22 13.04
CA GLU A 152 -6.77 4.10 14.15
C GLU A 152 -5.24 4.15 14.30
N LYS A 153 -4.60 2.98 14.29
CA LYS A 153 -3.15 2.87 14.37
C LYS A 153 -2.49 3.59 13.18
N ALA A 154 -2.91 3.31 11.95
CA ALA A 154 -2.38 3.97 10.76
C ALA A 154 -2.55 5.49 10.82
N THR A 155 -3.71 5.99 11.29
CA THR A 155 -3.99 7.43 11.40
C THR A 155 -3.09 8.08 12.46
N GLU A 156 -2.95 7.47 13.63
CA GLU A 156 -2.08 7.98 14.68
C GLU A 156 -0.63 8.13 14.21
N TYR A 157 -0.10 7.08 13.59
CA TYR A 157 1.29 7.09 13.11
C TYR A 157 1.49 8.00 11.89
N LEU A 158 0.48 8.14 11.01
CA LEU A 158 0.52 9.11 9.92
C LEU A 158 0.55 10.56 10.45
N GLN A 159 -0.22 10.86 11.49
CA GLN A 159 -0.20 12.17 12.14
C GLN A 159 1.16 12.48 12.76
N ARG A 160 1.74 11.52 13.50
CA ARG A 160 3.09 11.66 14.08
C ARG A 160 4.13 11.91 12.98
N TYR A 161 4.15 11.06 11.96
CA TYR A 161 5.04 11.20 10.82
C TYR A 161 4.89 12.56 10.15
N SER A 162 3.66 12.98 9.85
CA SER A 162 3.41 14.27 9.19
C SER A 162 3.90 15.46 10.03
N LYS A 163 3.65 15.43 11.35
CA LYS A 163 4.08 16.48 12.26
C LYS A 163 5.61 16.58 12.33
N THR A 164 6.30 15.45 12.46
CA THR A 164 7.75 15.41 12.62
C THR A 164 8.48 15.65 11.31
N ARG A 165 7.99 15.03 10.22
CA ARG A 165 8.75 14.95 8.97
C ARG A 165 8.32 15.98 7.91
N LEU A 166 7.09 16.51 7.96
CA LEU A 166 6.58 17.42 6.96
C LEU A 166 6.28 18.83 7.49
N LEU A 167 6.02 18.97 8.79
CA LEU A 167 5.65 20.24 9.43
C LEU A 167 6.69 20.75 10.41
N GLY A 168 7.78 20.01 10.64
CA GLY A 168 8.89 20.40 11.49
C GLY A 168 9.90 21.30 10.76
N GLU A 169 11.13 21.35 11.29
CA GLU A 169 12.24 22.12 10.70
C GLU A 169 12.85 21.47 9.44
N HIS A 170 12.36 20.31 9.07
CA HIS A 170 12.74 19.58 7.87
C HIS A 170 12.08 20.16 6.61
N VAL A 171 12.52 19.72 5.41
CA VAL A 171 11.82 20.06 4.16
C VAL A 171 10.35 19.59 4.22
N PRO A 172 9.38 20.38 3.69
CA PRO A 172 7.95 20.10 3.84
C PRO A 172 7.43 19.03 2.86
N TYR A 173 8.26 18.02 2.57
CA TYR A 173 7.91 16.87 1.72
C TYR A 173 8.71 15.65 2.12
N ALA A 174 8.19 14.47 1.80
CA ALA A 174 8.86 13.21 2.04
C ALA A 174 10.10 13.05 1.17
N ILE A 175 11.17 12.51 1.75
CA ILE A 175 12.44 12.22 1.08
C ILE A 175 12.72 10.72 1.10
N GLU A 176 13.80 10.28 0.44
CA GLU A 176 14.10 8.84 0.39
C GLU A 176 14.50 8.29 1.76
N ALA A 177 15.45 8.92 2.43
CA ALA A 177 16.04 8.45 3.67
C ALA A 177 16.43 9.59 4.62
N TRP A 178 16.55 9.25 5.90
CA TRP A 178 16.99 10.14 6.99
C TRP A 178 17.99 9.41 7.89
N PRO A 179 19.02 10.04 8.48
CA PRO A 179 19.45 11.41 8.18
C PRO A 179 19.77 11.62 6.71
N GLU A 180 19.54 12.82 6.22
CA GLU A 180 19.94 13.19 4.87
C GLU A 180 21.46 13.14 4.76
N GLY A 181 21.92 12.35 3.79
CA GLY A 181 23.29 12.40 3.33
C GLY A 181 23.35 13.07 1.97
N GLU A 182 24.03 12.43 1.02
CA GLU A 182 24.09 12.85 -0.39
C GLU A 182 22.87 12.40 -1.21
N GLN A 183 21.79 11.95 -0.54
CA GLN A 183 20.60 11.47 -1.26
C GLN A 183 19.93 12.61 -2.02
N ARG A 184 19.47 12.27 -3.19
CA ARG A 184 18.65 13.17 -3.99
C ARG A 184 17.23 13.19 -3.42
N HIS A 185 16.62 14.37 -3.39
CA HIS A 185 15.21 14.51 -3.11
C HIS A 185 14.41 13.96 -4.29
N LEU A 186 13.72 12.85 -4.06
CA LEU A 186 12.92 12.17 -5.08
C LEU A 186 11.44 12.52 -4.88
N SER A 187 10.77 12.91 -5.95
CA SER A 187 9.33 13.20 -5.91
C SER A 187 8.46 11.96 -5.70
N ALA A 188 9.02 10.77 -5.84
CA ALA A 188 8.31 9.51 -5.65
C ALA A 188 7.75 9.33 -4.24
N GLU A 189 8.47 9.76 -3.22
CA GLU A 189 8.05 9.67 -1.82
C GLU A 189 6.86 10.58 -1.54
N SER A 190 6.84 11.78 -2.10
CA SER A 190 5.67 12.68 -2.04
C SER A 190 4.44 12.03 -2.68
N GLY A 191 4.61 11.35 -3.81
CA GLY A 191 3.56 10.56 -4.44
C GLY A 191 3.06 9.42 -3.55
N LEU A 192 3.96 8.74 -2.82
CA LEU A 192 3.58 7.71 -1.85
C LEU A 192 2.75 8.27 -0.69
N TYR A 193 3.04 9.47 -0.21
CA TYR A 193 2.24 10.13 0.81
C TYR A 193 0.80 10.35 0.33
N GLY A 194 0.61 10.87 -0.89
CA GLY A 194 -0.70 11.01 -1.51
C GLY A 194 -1.44 9.66 -1.65
N ARG A 195 -0.71 8.57 -1.94
CA ARG A 195 -1.28 7.22 -2.01
C ARG A 195 -1.72 6.67 -0.65
N ILE A 196 -1.13 7.09 0.46
CA ILE A 196 -1.67 6.72 1.79
C ILE A 196 -3.09 7.27 1.95
N ILE A 197 -3.34 8.49 1.50
CA ILE A 197 -4.68 9.08 1.57
C ILE A 197 -5.63 8.37 0.59
N THR A 198 -5.28 8.31 -0.68
CA THR A 198 -6.19 7.78 -1.72
C THR A 198 -6.39 6.27 -1.62
N GLU A 199 -5.34 5.50 -1.49
CA GLU A 199 -5.39 4.02 -1.47
C GLU A 199 -5.49 3.46 -0.04
N GLY A 200 -4.88 4.12 0.94
CA GLY A 200 -4.93 3.73 2.35
C GLY A 200 -6.25 4.15 2.99
N LEU A 201 -6.40 5.43 3.28
CA LEU A 201 -7.52 5.98 4.04
C LEU A 201 -8.85 5.88 3.28
N PHE A 202 -8.90 6.34 2.02
CA PHE A 202 -10.09 6.20 1.18
C PHE A 202 -10.26 4.79 0.63
N GLY A 203 -9.18 4.01 0.49
CA GLY A 203 -9.22 2.64 0.02
C GLY A 203 -9.61 2.52 -1.45
N ILE A 204 -9.23 3.50 -2.28
CA ILE A 204 -9.47 3.50 -3.73
C ILE A 204 -8.49 2.52 -4.39
N ARG A 205 -9.01 1.57 -5.16
CA ARG A 205 -8.21 0.66 -5.97
C ARG A 205 -8.75 0.57 -7.39
N PRO A 206 -7.97 0.94 -8.41
CA PRO A 206 -8.37 0.78 -9.82
C PRO A 206 -8.62 -0.69 -10.17
N ILE A 207 -9.72 -0.97 -10.87
CA ILE A 207 -10.07 -2.30 -11.38
C ILE A 207 -10.43 -2.27 -12.87
N GLY A 208 -10.37 -1.10 -13.50
CA GLY A 208 -10.62 -0.86 -14.90
C GLY A 208 -10.40 0.60 -15.26
N PHE A 209 -10.52 0.96 -16.54
CA PHE A 209 -10.33 2.33 -17.00
C PHE A 209 -11.41 3.29 -16.48
N LYS A 210 -12.62 2.79 -16.22
CA LYS A 210 -13.75 3.58 -15.72
C LYS A 210 -14.34 2.98 -14.44
N SER A 211 -13.55 2.23 -13.69
CA SER A 211 -14.04 1.57 -12.47
C SER A 211 -12.97 1.41 -11.42
N PHE A 212 -13.40 1.49 -10.16
CA PHE A 212 -12.55 1.28 -8.99
C PHE A 212 -13.35 0.65 -7.86
N THR A 213 -12.66 -0.02 -6.96
CA THR A 213 -13.22 -0.37 -5.65
C THR A 213 -12.90 0.71 -4.64
N LEU A 214 -13.78 0.86 -3.66
CA LEU A 214 -13.65 1.78 -2.55
C LEU A 214 -13.90 1.03 -1.24
N THR A 215 -12.93 1.12 -0.33
CA THR A 215 -13.01 0.54 1.03
C THR A 215 -12.68 1.63 2.03
N PRO A 216 -13.61 2.53 2.35
CA PRO A 216 -13.32 3.70 3.18
C PRO A 216 -12.99 3.30 4.62
N ARG A 217 -11.96 3.94 5.16
CA ARG A 217 -11.44 3.73 6.52
C ARG A 217 -11.51 5.04 7.28
N LEU A 218 -12.74 5.43 7.65
CA LEU A 218 -12.99 6.68 8.37
C LEU A 218 -12.57 6.51 9.84
N PRO A 219 -11.56 7.28 10.35
CA PRO A 219 -11.17 7.20 11.75
C PRO A 219 -12.34 7.47 12.68
N GLN A 220 -12.37 6.80 13.84
CA GLN A 220 -13.54 6.85 14.76
C GLN A 220 -13.87 8.27 15.21
N LYS A 221 -12.86 9.12 15.41
CA LYS A 221 -13.03 10.52 15.83
C LYS A 221 -13.46 11.46 14.71
N TRP A 222 -13.51 10.97 13.46
CA TRP A 222 -13.90 11.79 12.31
C TRP A 222 -15.36 11.52 11.94
N ASN A 223 -16.11 12.59 11.72
CA ASN A 223 -17.49 12.49 11.25
C ASN A 223 -17.55 12.33 9.72
N GLN A 224 -16.55 12.87 9.03
CA GLN A 224 -16.49 12.83 7.57
C GLN A 224 -15.07 13.02 7.06
N MET A 225 -14.84 12.62 5.80
CA MET A 225 -13.65 12.94 5.01
C MET A 225 -14.07 13.13 3.55
N ALA A 226 -13.33 13.96 2.80
CA ALA A 226 -13.65 14.21 1.40
C ALA A 226 -12.39 14.33 0.53
N LEU A 227 -12.53 13.94 -0.74
CA LEU A 227 -11.62 14.29 -1.83
C LEU A 227 -12.41 15.14 -2.81
N HIS A 228 -11.88 16.32 -3.13
CA HIS A 228 -12.46 17.24 -4.09
C HIS A 228 -11.66 17.22 -5.40
N HIS A 229 -12.37 17.41 -6.52
CA HIS A 229 -11.77 17.51 -7.85
C HIS A 229 -10.90 16.30 -8.23
N VAL A 230 -11.40 15.09 -7.94
CA VAL A 230 -10.71 13.85 -8.34
C VAL A 230 -10.83 13.69 -9.85
N ARG A 231 -9.73 13.86 -10.56
CA ARG A 231 -9.63 13.63 -12.01
C ARG A 231 -9.04 12.27 -12.30
N ALA A 232 -9.89 11.28 -12.39
CA ALA A 232 -9.49 9.89 -12.57
C ALA A 232 -10.59 9.09 -13.28
N PHE A 233 -10.22 7.95 -13.84
CA PHE A 233 -11.16 7.01 -14.47
C PHE A 233 -12.01 7.63 -15.60
N GLY A 234 -11.47 8.65 -16.28
CA GLY A 234 -12.17 9.37 -17.33
C GLY A 234 -13.29 10.30 -16.84
N ALA A 235 -13.28 10.66 -15.56
CA ALA A 235 -14.28 11.56 -14.95
C ALA A 235 -13.63 12.56 -14.01
N ASP A 236 -14.39 13.63 -13.70
CA ASP A 236 -14.10 14.62 -12.66
C ASP A 236 -15.23 14.55 -11.63
N PHE A 237 -14.89 14.29 -10.37
CA PHE A 237 -15.89 14.08 -9.31
C PHE A 237 -15.33 14.43 -7.92
N ASP A 238 -16.25 14.72 -7.01
CA ASP A 238 -16.01 14.79 -5.58
C ASP A 238 -16.42 13.48 -4.93
N LEU A 239 -15.72 13.08 -3.89
CA LEU A 239 -16.00 11.90 -3.09
C LEU A 239 -16.05 12.29 -1.61
N MET A 240 -17.23 12.17 -1.00
CA MET A 240 -17.44 12.42 0.42
C MET A 240 -17.84 11.14 1.13
N ILE A 241 -17.28 10.90 2.30
CA ILE A 241 -17.59 9.77 3.16
C ILE A 241 -18.02 10.32 4.51
N GLN A 242 -19.20 9.93 4.98
CA GLN A 242 -19.81 10.41 6.22
C GLN A 242 -20.21 9.26 7.11
N ARG A 243 -20.05 9.42 8.42
CA ARG A 243 -20.53 8.49 9.43
C ARG A 243 -22.05 8.66 9.63
N GLN A 244 -22.78 7.53 9.57
CA GLN A 244 -24.24 7.48 9.74
C GLN A 244 -24.63 6.66 10.98
N GLY A 245 -23.88 6.83 12.08
CA GLY A 245 -24.02 6.04 13.31
C GLY A 245 -22.97 4.93 13.43
N ALA A 246 -23.09 4.08 14.44
CA ALA A 246 -22.10 3.07 14.75
C ALA A 246 -21.92 2.06 13.60
N GLY A 247 -20.70 1.98 13.08
CA GLY A 247 -20.32 1.01 12.05
C GLY A 247 -20.99 1.20 10.68
N LYS A 248 -21.62 2.36 10.40
CA LYS A 248 -22.28 2.66 9.13
C LYS A 248 -21.68 3.91 8.50
N LEU A 249 -21.40 3.82 7.21
CA LEU A 249 -20.87 4.90 6.40
C LEU A 249 -21.80 5.17 5.21
N GLN A 250 -21.87 6.43 4.83
CA GLN A 250 -22.47 6.86 3.57
C GLN A 250 -21.37 7.43 2.69
N VAL A 251 -21.32 6.97 1.45
CA VAL A 251 -20.43 7.49 0.40
C VAL A 251 -21.27 8.28 -0.58
N ILE A 252 -20.92 9.54 -0.79
CA ILE A 252 -21.55 10.44 -1.74
C ILE A 252 -20.52 10.79 -2.81
N MET A 253 -20.78 10.42 -4.03
CA MET A 253 -20.00 10.82 -5.20
C MET A 253 -20.79 11.86 -6.00
N THR A 254 -20.21 13.01 -6.24
CA THR A 254 -20.81 14.09 -7.04
C THR A 254 -19.93 14.36 -8.25
N THR A 255 -20.47 14.20 -9.46
CA THR A 255 -19.73 14.50 -10.70
C THR A 255 -19.67 16.01 -10.95
N SER A 256 -18.75 16.47 -11.81
CA SER A 256 -18.65 17.87 -12.24
C SER A 256 -19.95 18.45 -12.83
N GLN A 257 -20.86 17.58 -13.30
CA GLN A 257 -22.20 17.94 -13.80
C GLN A 257 -23.25 18.01 -12.68
N GLY A 258 -22.85 17.86 -11.41
CA GLY A 258 -23.77 17.87 -10.27
C GLY A 258 -24.56 16.57 -10.03
N LYS A 259 -24.36 15.53 -10.85
CA LYS A 259 -25.02 14.24 -10.65
C LYS A 259 -24.46 13.54 -9.42
N LYS A 260 -25.35 13.17 -8.48
CA LYS A 260 -24.99 12.47 -7.24
C LYS A 260 -25.31 10.98 -7.32
N LYS A 261 -24.38 10.17 -6.78
CA LYS A 261 -24.59 8.76 -6.46
C LYS A 261 -24.31 8.56 -4.97
N VAL A 262 -25.21 7.86 -4.29
CA VAL A 262 -25.11 7.61 -2.83
C VAL A 262 -25.06 6.11 -2.58
N TYR A 263 -24.13 5.69 -1.72
CA TYR A 263 -23.97 4.31 -1.31
C TYR A 263 -23.95 4.24 0.21
N ASN A 264 -24.73 3.33 0.79
CA ASN A 264 -24.72 3.04 2.21
C ASN A 264 -24.01 1.72 2.46
N LEU A 265 -23.04 1.67 3.36
CA LEU A 265 -22.25 0.48 3.63
C LEU A 265 -21.90 0.37 5.11
N LYS A 266 -21.58 -0.86 5.53
CA LYS A 266 -20.94 -1.09 6.82
C LYS A 266 -19.46 -0.70 6.73
N GLU A 267 -18.91 -0.16 7.79
CA GLU A 267 -17.49 0.14 7.90
C GLU A 267 -16.63 -1.10 7.57
N GLY A 268 -15.51 -0.92 6.86
CA GLY A 268 -14.65 -2.00 6.39
C GLY A 268 -15.17 -2.80 5.18
N LYS A 269 -16.36 -2.50 4.66
CA LYS A 269 -16.88 -3.13 3.44
C LYS A 269 -16.43 -2.40 2.18
N THR A 270 -16.15 -3.20 1.16
CA THR A 270 -15.75 -2.72 -0.16
C THR A 270 -16.97 -2.59 -1.07
N ILE A 271 -17.05 -1.49 -1.81
CA ILE A 271 -18.02 -1.29 -2.90
C ILE A 271 -17.27 -1.11 -4.23
N THR A 272 -17.95 -1.44 -5.32
CA THR A 272 -17.46 -1.17 -6.69
C THR A 272 -18.19 0.04 -7.25
N ILE A 273 -17.42 1.00 -7.76
CA ILE A 273 -17.93 2.21 -8.41
C ILE A 273 -17.59 2.13 -9.90
N ASN A 274 -18.62 2.22 -10.72
CA ASN A 274 -18.50 2.28 -12.19
C ASN A 274 -18.88 3.69 -12.65
N LEU A 275 -17.97 4.32 -13.38
CA LEU A 275 -18.12 5.62 -14.01
C LEU A 275 -18.45 5.39 -15.49
N LYS A 276 -19.68 5.66 -15.86
CA LYS A 276 -20.17 5.55 -17.26
C LYS A 276 -20.02 6.89 -17.95
#